data_643abf6cae5e569450ad00b9594283bd
#
_entry.id   643abf6cae5e569450ad00b9594283bd
#
_cell.length_a   1.000
_cell.length_b   1.000
_cell.length_c   1.000
_cell.angle_alpha   90.00
_cell.angle_beta   90.00
_cell.angle_gamma   90.00
#
_symmetry.space_group_name_H-M   'P 1'
#
loop_
_entity.id
_entity.type
_entity.pdbx_description
1 polymer ?
#
loop_
_entity_poly.entity_id
_entity_poly.type
_entity_poly.pdbx_seq_one_letter_code
_entity_poly.pdbx_strand_id
1 'polypeptide(L)'
;MIRHIKLLIPLFILISCADSTESVTEQDAKDFLAEVQEKAVTEGPVYSSAYWIQSNFITYDSQKVAADFSKRGILESLEQARTAATFDDLELAEADRRALNIIKNGFVMPPPLDEALAGEIASIRAELEAMYGNGTHCFSEDECYDLEAFENIIDNSRDSDELLKAWSGWREIGKPMKEKYLRMVDIGNQGAQDLGFDGLSDLWFSQYDMPASEFSESVDKVYEDLKPLYEGLQCHVRAELNEFYGDDVVPNEGSIPAHLLGNMWAQSWANIYDIVYKEESVGKPIDITKVINDKGLTEIDMVNISENFFLSLGFDPLPETFYERSLFVKPVDRAVVCHASAWDIDSKNQDLRIKMCIEKNEEDFSTIHHELGHIFYYQAYADQPVVFQRGANDGFHEAVGDLLTLSITPNYLEQIGFASSEEADLAKQNEVAFLMKKALDSVVATPWTLMLDKWRMAVFNGELSDDELNAYWWELREKYQGVGAPNERPADAFDPGAKYHVPGNTPYTRYYLARILQYQFHESLCKTMGFDGPLHECSIYGNELAGEKLRTMLAFGQSKPWQDALESMIGTRELNGTSMLNYYAPLKAWLDEQNKNRSCGW
;
A
#
# COMPACT_ATOMS: atom_id res chain seq x y z
N MET A 1 19.26 16.19 -98.72
CA MET A 1 18.45 16.79 -97.62
C MET A 1 18.61 15.96 -96.40
N ILE A 2 19.51 16.35 -95.52
CA ILE A 2 19.80 15.60 -94.27
C ILE A 2 19.15 16.36 -93.11
N ARG A 3 18.18 15.74 -92.45
CA ARG A 3 17.47 16.30 -91.29
C ARG A 3 18.20 15.91 -90.04
N HIS A 4 18.72 16.85 -89.27
CA HIS A 4 19.29 16.65 -87.96
C HIS A 4 18.19 16.47 -86.91
N ILE A 5 18.17 15.30 -86.27
CA ILE A 5 17.35 15.04 -85.11
C ILE A 5 18.19 15.42 -83.88
N LYS A 6 17.73 16.44 -83.11
CA LYS A 6 18.27 16.78 -81.78
C LYS A 6 17.65 15.86 -80.72
N LEU A 7 18.51 15.06 -80.15
CA LEU A 7 18.13 14.23 -78.95
C LEU A 7 18.11 15.14 -77.71
N LEU A 8 16.95 15.36 -77.14
CA LEU A 8 16.79 15.97 -75.81
C LEU A 8 16.88 14.87 -74.77
N ILE A 9 17.93 14.90 -73.93
CA ILE A 9 18.09 14.07 -72.77
C ILE A 9 17.33 14.76 -71.60
N PRO A 10 16.32 14.14 -70.97
CA PRO A 10 15.72 14.70 -69.75
C PRO A 10 16.66 14.47 -68.56
N LEU A 11 17.08 15.58 -67.95
CA LEU A 11 17.80 15.61 -66.67
C LEU A 11 16.82 15.23 -65.57
N PHE A 12 16.89 13.98 -65.09
CA PHE A 12 16.22 13.58 -63.90
C PHE A 12 16.92 14.21 -62.68
N ILE A 13 16.32 15.24 -62.09
CA ILE A 13 16.69 15.74 -60.76
C ILE A 13 16.12 14.73 -59.78
N LEU A 14 16.99 13.90 -59.20
CA LEU A 14 16.69 13.12 -58.01
C LEU A 14 16.55 14.12 -56.86
N ILE A 15 15.31 14.48 -56.50
CA ILE A 15 15.00 15.10 -55.23
C ILE A 15 15.13 13.98 -54.20
N SER A 16 16.25 13.94 -53.50
CA SER A 16 16.43 13.18 -52.30
C SER A 16 15.52 13.84 -51.25
N CYS A 17 14.38 13.25 -50.96
CA CYS A 17 13.72 13.48 -49.69
C CYS A 17 14.64 12.92 -48.61
N ALA A 18 15.47 13.76 -48.01
CA ALA A 18 16.01 13.50 -46.71
C ALA A 18 14.81 13.66 -45.77
N ASP A 19 14.34 12.57 -45.19
CA ASP A 19 13.57 12.62 -43.98
C ASP A 19 14.49 13.29 -42.93
N SER A 20 14.32 14.59 -42.76
CA SER A 20 14.81 15.28 -41.58
C SER A 20 13.88 14.81 -40.43
N THR A 21 14.27 13.75 -39.72
CA THR A 21 13.79 13.57 -38.35
C THR A 21 14.21 14.85 -37.63
N GLU A 22 13.28 15.79 -37.46
CA GLU A 22 13.50 16.93 -36.55
C GLU A 22 13.89 16.35 -35.20
N SER A 23 15.10 16.65 -34.74
CA SER A 23 15.55 16.23 -33.42
C SER A 23 14.69 16.96 -32.38
N VAL A 24 14.07 16.20 -31.47
CA VAL A 24 13.33 16.78 -30.33
C VAL A 24 14.21 17.73 -29.54
N THR A 25 13.62 18.80 -29.01
CA THR A 25 14.32 19.87 -28.31
C THR A 25 13.85 20.05 -26.89
N GLU A 26 14.61 20.79 -26.06
CA GLU A 26 14.17 21.18 -24.71
C GLU A 26 12.82 21.92 -24.73
N GLN A 27 12.56 22.73 -25.75
CA GLN A 27 11.28 23.45 -25.87
C GLN A 27 10.12 22.50 -26.15
N ASP A 28 10.32 21.48 -26.98
CA ASP A 28 9.28 20.45 -27.21
C ASP A 28 8.93 19.69 -25.93
N ALA A 29 9.91 19.38 -25.08
CA ALA A 29 9.67 18.77 -23.78
C ALA A 29 8.87 19.68 -22.84
N LYS A 30 9.18 20.99 -22.81
CA LYS A 30 8.43 21.96 -22.00
C LYS A 30 7.01 22.16 -22.51
N ASP A 31 6.81 22.23 -23.80
CA ASP A 31 5.48 22.38 -24.40
C ASP A 31 4.64 21.14 -24.13
N PHE A 32 5.22 19.95 -24.21
CA PHE A 32 4.57 18.69 -23.83
C PHE A 32 4.15 18.68 -22.36
N LEU A 33 5.05 19.04 -21.43
CA LEU A 33 4.72 19.11 -20.00
C LEU A 33 3.61 20.12 -19.71
N ALA A 34 3.59 21.26 -20.42
CA ALA A 34 2.53 22.25 -20.29
C ALA A 34 1.17 21.71 -20.78
N GLU A 35 1.15 20.97 -21.89
CA GLU A 35 -0.06 20.30 -22.40
C GLU A 35 -0.58 19.25 -21.42
N VAL A 36 0.29 18.39 -20.90
CA VAL A 36 -0.07 17.38 -19.88
C VAL A 36 -0.67 18.05 -18.64
N GLN A 37 -0.05 19.14 -18.16
CA GLN A 37 -0.54 19.91 -17.03
C GLN A 37 -1.93 20.52 -17.31
N GLU A 38 -2.13 21.17 -18.45
CA GLU A 38 -3.40 21.79 -18.83
C GLU A 38 -4.51 20.74 -18.92
N LYS A 39 -4.22 19.60 -19.53
CA LYS A 39 -5.16 18.51 -19.69
C LYS A 39 -5.52 17.86 -18.35
N ALA A 40 -4.55 17.62 -17.48
CA ALA A 40 -4.79 17.09 -16.16
C ALA A 40 -5.68 18.00 -15.30
N VAL A 41 -5.47 19.32 -15.37
CA VAL A 41 -6.33 20.30 -14.65
C VAL A 41 -7.74 20.36 -15.22
N THR A 42 -7.92 20.22 -16.55
CA THR A 42 -9.23 20.42 -17.21
C THR A 42 -10.06 19.15 -17.28
N GLU A 43 -9.45 18.00 -17.51
CA GLU A 43 -10.13 16.72 -17.71
C GLU A 43 -10.09 15.82 -16.46
N GLY A 44 -9.03 15.92 -15.64
CA GLY A 44 -8.85 15.13 -14.43
C GLY A 44 -10.08 15.10 -13.51
N PRO A 45 -10.70 16.25 -13.18
CA PRO A 45 -11.92 16.27 -12.36
C PRO A 45 -13.09 15.47 -12.93
N VAL A 46 -13.19 15.36 -14.26
CA VAL A 46 -14.24 14.56 -14.92
C VAL A 46 -13.97 13.06 -14.77
N TYR A 47 -12.70 12.65 -14.93
CA TYR A 47 -12.28 11.27 -14.70
C TYR A 47 -12.52 10.86 -13.25
N SER A 48 -12.05 11.65 -12.28
CA SER A 48 -12.25 11.39 -10.85
C SER A 48 -13.74 11.33 -10.49
N SER A 49 -14.57 12.22 -11.08
CA SER A 49 -16.03 12.19 -10.89
C SER A 49 -16.69 10.92 -11.43
N ALA A 50 -16.22 10.39 -12.55
CA ALA A 50 -16.75 9.14 -13.11
C ALA A 50 -16.52 7.95 -12.17
N TYR A 51 -15.31 7.85 -11.58
CA TYR A 51 -15.01 6.82 -10.58
C TYR A 51 -15.76 7.04 -9.26
N TRP A 52 -15.91 8.30 -8.83
CA TRP A 52 -16.74 8.64 -7.67
C TRP A 52 -18.17 8.18 -7.85
N ILE A 53 -18.78 8.45 -9.02
CA ILE A 53 -20.15 8.01 -9.33
C ILE A 53 -20.23 6.48 -9.35
N GLN A 54 -19.26 5.79 -9.97
CA GLN A 54 -19.23 4.34 -10.02
C GLN A 54 -19.18 3.70 -8.61
N SER A 55 -18.43 4.30 -7.69
CA SER A 55 -18.29 3.80 -6.32
C SER A 55 -19.52 4.07 -5.44
N ASN A 56 -20.25 5.18 -5.72
CA ASN A 56 -21.36 5.67 -4.89
C ASN A 56 -22.75 5.40 -5.47
N PHE A 57 -22.84 5.00 -6.75
CA PHE A 57 -24.07 4.66 -7.47
C PHE A 57 -23.80 3.46 -8.37
N ILE A 58 -23.77 2.25 -7.78
CA ILE A 58 -23.41 1.03 -8.48
C ILE A 58 -24.59 0.61 -9.38
N THR A 59 -24.51 0.96 -10.65
CA THR A 59 -25.47 0.61 -11.70
C THR A 59 -24.74 0.12 -12.95
N TYR A 60 -25.45 -0.54 -13.86
CA TYR A 60 -24.89 -0.91 -15.15
C TYR A 60 -24.31 0.31 -15.90
N ASP A 61 -25.02 1.44 -15.88
CA ASP A 61 -24.61 2.64 -16.62
C ASP A 61 -23.40 3.32 -15.98
N SER A 62 -23.33 3.43 -14.64
CA SER A 62 -22.18 4.01 -13.95
C SER A 62 -20.91 3.19 -14.15
N GLN A 63 -21.02 1.85 -14.10
CA GLN A 63 -19.91 0.95 -14.40
C GLN A 63 -19.43 1.10 -15.85
N LYS A 64 -20.36 1.20 -16.82
CA LYS A 64 -20.02 1.39 -18.22
C LYS A 64 -19.34 2.73 -18.48
N VAL A 65 -19.80 3.81 -17.85
CA VAL A 65 -19.17 5.15 -17.95
C VAL A 65 -17.76 5.10 -17.36
N ALA A 66 -17.58 4.57 -16.15
CA ALA A 66 -16.28 4.47 -15.52
C ALA A 66 -15.30 3.60 -16.34
N ALA A 67 -15.76 2.49 -16.91
CA ALA A 67 -14.95 1.64 -17.78
C ALA A 67 -14.48 2.36 -19.06
N ASP A 68 -15.35 3.20 -19.67
CA ASP A 68 -14.97 4.00 -20.85
C ASP A 68 -13.93 5.07 -20.48
N PHE A 69 -14.10 5.77 -19.34
CA PHE A 69 -13.12 6.71 -18.83
C PHE A 69 -11.80 6.01 -18.48
N SER A 70 -11.84 4.85 -17.82
CA SER A 70 -10.64 4.05 -17.51
C SER A 70 -9.86 3.71 -18.78
N LYS A 71 -10.54 3.18 -19.78
CA LYS A 71 -9.92 2.84 -21.07
C LYS A 71 -9.26 4.05 -21.72
N ARG A 72 -9.95 5.18 -21.78
CA ARG A 72 -9.39 6.42 -22.36
C ARG A 72 -8.19 6.91 -21.58
N GLY A 73 -8.29 6.95 -20.24
CA GLY A 73 -7.18 7.37 -19.37
C GLY A 73 -5.93 6.48 -19.52
N ILE A 74 -6.09 5.17 -19.63
CA ILE A 74 -4.98 4.23 -19.85
C ILE A 74 -4.29 4.51 -21.21
N LEU A 75 -5.06 4.67 -22.28
CA LEU A 75 -4.51 4.94 -23.61
C LEU A 75 -3.78 6.28 -23.66
N GLU A 76 -4.33 7.29 -23.05
CA GLU A 76 -3.73 8.61 -22.95
C GLU A 76 -2.45 8.60 -22.11
N SER A 77 -2.46 8.00 -20.93
CA SER A 77 -1.27 7.87 -20.10
C SER A 77 -0.15 7.09 -20.81
N LEU A 78 -0.50 6.08 -21.61
CA LEU A 78 0.46 5.33 -22.40
C LEU A 78 1.07 6.19 -23.51
N GLU A 79 0.28 7.00 -24.22
CA GLU A 79 0.76 7.95 -25.22
C GLU A 79 1.69 8.99 -24.57
N GLN A 80 1.29 9.53 -23.42
CA GLN A 80 2.12 10.48 -22.67
C GLN A 80 3.44 9.86 -22.21
N ALA A 81 3.44 8.62 -21.70
CA ALA A 81 4.66 7.93 -21.29
C ALA A 81 5.62 7.68 -22.48
N ARG A 82 5.08 7.26 -23.61
CA ARG A 82 5.86 7.07 -24.86
C ARG A 82 6.44 8.38 -25.38
N THR A 83 5.67 9.45 -25.33
CA THR A 83 6.15 10.79 -25.71
C THR A 83 7.23 11.25 -24.74
N ALA A 84 7.04 11.08 -23.42
CA ALA A 84 8.05 11.41 -22.42
C ALA A 84 9.37 10.68 -22.66
N ALA A 85 9.34 9.41 -23.06
CA ALA A 85 10.53 8.61 -23.37
C ALA A 85 11.33 9.18 -24.56
N THR A 86 10.71 9.88 -25.51
CA THR A 86 11.44 10.51 -26.64
C THR A 86 12.38 11.65 -26.21
N PHE A 87 12.22 12.16 -24.99
CA PHE A 87 13.03 13.23 -24.42
C PHE A 87 14.16 12.74 -23.50
N ASP A 88 14.39 11.41 -23.40
CA ASP A 88 15.36 10.85 -22.45
C ASP A 88 16.79 11.35 -22.65
N ASP A 89 17.22 11.52 -23.89
CA ASP A 89 18.59 11.97 -24.26
C ASP A 89 18.80 13.48 -24.13
N LEU A 90 17.76 14.26 -23.78
CA LEU A 90 17.88 15.72 -23.68
C LEU A 90 18.49 16.12 -22.32
N GLU A 91 19.33 17.14 -22.31
CA GLU A 91 19.71 17.88 -21.10
C GLU A 91 18.57 18.82 -20.69
N LEU A 92 17.89 18.55 -19.59
CA LEU A 92 16.74 19.29 -19.09
C LEU A 92 16.99 19.81 -17.66
N ALA A 93 16.21 20.81 -17.25
CA ALA A 93 16.15 21.20 -15.85
C ALA A 93 15.67 20.01 -15.00
N GLU A 94 16.14 19.93 -13.76
CA GLU A 94 15.84 18.80 -12.85
C GLU A 94 14.33 18.56 -12.68
N ALA A 95 13.55 19.63 -12.52
CA ALA A 95 12.09 19.52 -12.37
C ALA A 95 11.41 18.96 -13.64
N ASP A 96 11.85 19.38 -14.83
CA ASP A 96 11.29 18.90 -16.11
C ASP A 96 11.65 17.43 -16.32
N ARG A 97 12.92 17.05 -16.06
CA ARG A 97 13.36 15.65 -16.10
C ARG A 97 12.56 14.78 -15.14
N ARG A 98 12.37 15.25 -13.89
CA ARG A 98 11.59 14.55 -12.88
C ARG A 98 10.13 14.35 -13.31
N ALA A 99 9.50 15.39 -13.85
CA ALA A 99 8.13 15.32 -14.35
C ALA A 99 7.98 14.26 -15.46
N LEU A 100 8.90 14.24 -16.43
CA LEU A 100 8.92 13.24 -17.51
C LEU A 100 9.12 11.82 -16.96
N ASN A 101 10.00 11.63 -15.97
CA ASN A 101 10.21 10.33 -15.34
C ASN A 101 8.95 9.84 -14.62
N ILE A 102 8.25 10.72 -13.88
CA ILE A 102 6.99 10.38 -13.20
C ILE A 102 5.91 9.97 -14.21
N ILE A 103 5.82 10.65 -15.36
CA ILE A 103 4.87 10.29 -16.42
C ILE A 103 5.20 8.89 -16.96
N LYS A 104 6.48 8.56 -17.19
CA LYS A 104 6.90 7.22 -17.65
C LYS A 104 6.65 6.13 -16.62
N ASN A 105 6.91 6.41 -15.33
CA ASN A 105 6.82 5.44 -14.25
C ASN A 105 5.38 5.15 -13.81
N GLY A 106 4.38 5.82 -14.36
CA GLY A 106 2.99 5.73 -13.94
C GLY A 106 2.31 4.38 -14.15
N PHE A 107 3.01 3.40 -14.73
CA PHE A 107 2.47 2.08 -15.02
C PHE A 107 3.02 1.00 -14.08
N VAL A 108 2.12 0.14 -13.63
CA VAL A 108 2.47 -1.09 -12.89
C VAL A 108 2.71 -2.26 -13.85
N MET A 109 1.95 -2.30 -14.95
CA MET A 109 2.02 -3.35 -15.97
C MET A 109 1.72 -2.71 -17.33
N PRO A 110 2.74 -2.08 -17.96
CA PRO A 110 2.55 -1.38 -19.22
C PRO A 110 2.25 -2.34 -20.37
N PRO A 111 1.26 -2.06 -21.22
CA PRO A 111 1.07 -2.82 -22.43
C PRO A 111 2.17 -2.47 -23.45
N PRO A 112 2.70 -3.47 -24.20
CA PRO A 112 3.71 -3.24 -25.23
C PRO A 112 3.17 -2.48 -26.45
N LEU A 113 4.08 -2.07 -27.35
CA LEU A 113 3.73 -1.41 -28.63
C LEU A 113 2.97 -2.34 -29.56
N ASP A 114 3.19 -3.64 -29.47
CA ASP A 114 2.45 -4.65 -30.26
C ASP A 114 0.99 -4.70 -29.82
N GLU A 115 0.06 -4.33 -30.70
CA GLU A 115 -1.36 -4.30 -30.41
C GLU A 115 -1.95 -5.66 -30.04
N ALA A 116 -1.42 -6.75 -30.58
CA ALA A 116 -1.89 -8.10 -30.26
C ALA A 116 -1.50 -8.48 -28.82
N LEU A 117 -0.26 -8.19 -28.43
CA LEU A 117 0.23 -8.41 -27.07
C LEU A 117 -0.46 -7.44 -26.06
N ALA A 118 -0.72 -6.20 -26.46
CA ALA A 118 -1.48 -5.27 -25.62
C ALA A 118 -2.90 -5.74 -25.38
N GLY A 119 -3.54 -6.36 -26.37
CA GLY A 119 -4.85 -7.01 -26.22
C GLY A 119 -4.78 -8.26 -25.35
N GLU A 120 -3.74 -9.08 -25.51
CA GLU A 120 -3.52 -10.31 -24.75
C GLU A 120 -3.32 -10.00 -23.24
N ILE A 121 -2.44 -9.05 -22.88
CA ILE A 121 -2.21 -8.71 -21.48
C ILE A 121 -3.47 -8.14 -20.78
N ALA A 122 -4.27 -7.35 -21.50
CA ALA A 122 -5.53 -6.84 -20.98
C ALA A 122 -6.52 -7.98 -20.67
N SER A 123 -6.59 -9.00 -21.56
CA SER A 123 -7.42 -10.18 -21.36
C SER A 123 -6.93 -11.02 -20.16
N ILE A 124 -5.62 -11.29 -20.09
CA ILE A 124 -5.03 -12.08 -19.00
C ILE A 124 -5.27 -11.41 -17.64
N ARG A 125 -5.10 -10.08 -17.53
CA ARG A 125 -5.37 -9.34 -16.29
C ARG A 125 -6.81 -9.49 -15.84
N ALA A 126 -7.77 -9.30 -16.75
CA ALA A 126 -9.19 -9.49 -16.45
C ALA A 126 -9.53 -10.93 -16.04
N GLU A 127 -8.89 -11.91 -16.69
CA GLU A 127 -9.06 -13.32 -16.35
C GLU A 127 -8.50 -13.66 -14.96
N LEU A 128 -7.30 -13.18 -14.62
CA LEU A 128 -6.69 -13.39 -13.31
C LEU A 128 -7.51 -12.74 -12.18
N GLU A 129 -8.02 -11.52 -12.39
CA GLU A 129 -8.94 -10.87 -11.44
C GLU A 129 -10.23 -11.69 -11.26
N ALA A 130 -10.82 -12.16 -12.37
CA ALA A 130 -12.04 -12.97 -12.32
C ALA A 130 -11.80 -14.33 -11.65
N MET A 131 -10.66 -14.98 -11.90
CA MET A 131 -10.29 -16.24 -11.25
C MET A 131 -10.14 -16.07 -9.74
N TYR A 132 -9.55 -14.98 -9.28
CA TYR A 132 -9.44 -14.69 -7.86
C TYR A 132 -10.80 -14.33 -7.25
N GLY A 133 -11.53 -13.39 -7.85
CA GLY A 133 -12.80 -12.87 -7.31
C GLY A 133 -13.94 -13.91 -7.29
N ASN A 134 -13.90 -14.89 -8.20
CA ASN A 134 -14.85 -16.02 -8.21
C ASN A 134 -14.24 -17.30 -7.61
N GLY A 135 -13.09 -17.18 -6.94
CA GLY A 135 -12.36 -18.30 -6.37
C GLY A 135 -13.23 -19.08 -5.37
N THR A 136 -13.39 -20.36 -5.62
CA THR A 136 -14.10 -21.30 -4.74
C THR A 136 -13.38 -22.64 -4.77
N HIS A 137 -13.43 -23.37 -3.66
CA HIS A 137 -12.96 -24.73 -3.60
C HIS A 137 -14.02 -25.64 -2.96
N CYS A 138 -14.25 -26.80 -3.58
CA CYS A 138 -15.24 -27.77 -3.10
C CYS A 138 -14.52 -29.06 -2.67
N PHE A 139 -14.72 -29.46 -1.42
CA PHE A 139 -14.26 -30.75 -0.91
C PHE A 139 -15.22 -31.89 -1.29
N SER A 140 -16.50 -31.54 -1.55
CA SER A 140 -17.54 -32.43 -2.06
C SER A 140 -18.58 -31.59 -2.82
N GLU A 141 -19.61 -32.22 -3.46
CA GLU A 141 -20.68 -31.52 -4.15
C GLU A 141 -21.47 -30.55 -3.26
N ASP A 142 -21.58 -30.86 -1.97
CA ASP A 142 -22.35 -30.10 -0.98
C ASP A 142 -21.44 -29.24 -0.07
N GLU A 143 -20.11 -29.28 -0.23
CA GLU A 143 -19.16 -28.61 0.64
C GLU A 143 -18.21 -27.73 -0.17
N CYS A 144 -18.72 -26.58 -0.62
CA CYS A 144 -17.99 -25.58 -1.40
C CYS A 144 -17.87 -24.28 -0.59
N TYR A 145 -16.67 -23.69 -0.60
CA TYR A 145 -16.33 -22.48 0.14
C TYR A 145 -15.68 -21.44 -0.77
N ASP A 146 -16.07 -20.20 -0.61
CA ASP A 146 -15.38 -19.01 -1.13
C ASP A 146 -14.36 -18.47 -0.11
N LEU A 147 -13.73 -17.33 -0.44
CA LEU A 147 -12.74 -16.72 0.45
C LEU A 147 -13.35 -16.34 1.80
N GLU A 148 -14.51 -15.67 1.80
CA GLU A 148 -15.16 -15.20 3.03
C GLU A 148 -15.48 -16.35 3.99
N ALA A 149 -15.98 -17.45 3.45
CA ALA A 149 -16.26 -18.64 4.24
C ALA A 149 -14.97 -19.28 4.81
N PHE A 150 -13.89 -19.32 4.02
CA PHE A 150 -12.60 -19.81 4.52
C PHE A 150 -11.97 -18.88 5.55
N GLU A 151 -12.00 -17.56 5.34
CA GLU A 151 -11.50 -16.59 6.31
C GLU A 151 -12.25 -16.68 7.63
N ASN A 152 -13.58 -16.84 7.60
CA ASN A 152 -14.38 -17.03 8.81
C ASN A 152 -13.92 -18.25 9.62
N ILE A 153 -13.54 -19.36 8.97
CA ILE A 153 -12.99 -20.52 9.65
C ILE A 153 -11.62 -20.18 10.26
N ILE A 154 -10.73 -19.59 9.48
CA ILE A 154 -9.36 -19.24 9.91
C ILE A 154 -9.37 -18.26 11.10
N ASP A 155 -10.29 -17.32 11.11
CA ASP A 155 -10.38 -16.28 12.14
C ASP A 155 -10.94 -16.84 13.46
N ASN A 156 -11.90 -17.76 13.39
CA ASN A 156 -12.71 -18.15 14.56
C ASN A 156 -12.45 -19.57 15.05
N SER A 157 -11.99 -20.49 14.19
CA SER A 157 -11.72 -21.86 14.63
C SER A 157 -10.42 -21.95 15.46
N ARG A 158 -10.37 -22.98 16.32
CA ARG A 158 -9.19 -23.38 17.07
C ARG A 158 -8.87 -24.86 16.84
N ASP A 159 -9.58 -25.52 15.92
CA ASP A 159 -9.30 -26.90 15.52
C ASP A 159 -8.25 -26.91 14.40
N SER A 160 -7.09 -27.50 14.66
CA SER A 160 -5.96 -27.47 13.73
C SER A 160 -6.24 -28.18 12.40
N ASP A 161 -7.06 -29.23 12.41
CA ASP A 161 -7.40 -29.97 11.18
C ASP A 161 -8.40 -29.18 10.32
N GLU A 162 -9.36 -28.50 10.96
CA GLU A 162 -10.29 -27.61 10.28
C GLU A 162 -9.56 -26.40 9.67
N LEU A 163 -8.65 -25.77 10.42
CA LEU A 163 -7.79 -24.69 9.96
C LEU A 163 -6.92 -25.12 8.77
N LEU A 164 -6.31 -26.32 8.85
CA LEU A 164 -5.49 -26.88 7.77
C LEU A 164 -6.33 -27.12 6.51
N LYS A 165 -7.54 -27.65 6.67
CA LYS A 165 -8.47 -27.90 5.57
C LYS A 165 -8.85 -26.58 4.87
N ALA A 166 -9.26 -25.56 5.64
CA ALA A 166 -9.63 -24.25 5.10
C ALA A 166 -8.44 -23.57 4.40
N TRP A 167 -7.27 -23.57 5.04
CA TRP A 167 -6.05 -23.00 4.49
C TRP A 167 -5.62 -23.68 3.17
N SER A 168 -5.65 -25.01 3.12
CA SER A 168 -5.29 -25.77 1.94
C SER A 168 -6.30 -25.59 0.79
N GLY A 169 -7.59 -25.56 1.13
CA GLY A 169 -8.66 -25.37 0.15
C GLY A 169 -8.54 -24.06 -0.63
N TRP A 170 -8.29 -22.94 0.07
CA TRP A 170 -8.14 -21.66 -0.62
C TRP A 170 -6.92 -21.64 -1.58
N ARG A 171 -5.84 -22.35 -1.30
CA ARG A 171 -4.65 -22.36 -2.15
C ARG A 171 -4.83 -23.08 -3.48
N GLU A 172 -5.85 -23.92 -3.59
CA GLU A 172 -6.15 -24.59 -4.86
C GLU A 172 -6.53 -23.62 -5.99
N ILE A 173 -7.06 -22.44 -5.68
CA ILE A 173 -7.41 -21.41 -6.67
C ILE A 173 -6.19 -20.85 -7.40
N GLY A 174 -4.99 -20.90 -6.79
CA GLY A 174 -3.76 -20.39 -7.40
C GLY A 174 -3.27 -21.25 -8.58
N LYS A 175 -3.43 -22.57 -8.52
CA LYS A 175 -2.89 -23.48 -9.54
C LYS A 175 -3.20 -23.08 -10.99
N PRO A 176 -4.47 -22.84 -11.36
CA PRO A 176 -4.82 -22.48 -12.73
C PRO A 176 -4.37 -21.06 -13.14
N MET A 177 -3.88 -20.24 -12.20
CA MET A 177 -3.40 -18.88 -12.48
C MET A 177 -1.94 -18.85 -12.96
N LYS A 178 -1.13 -19.87 -12.63
CA LYS A 178 0.32 -19.86 -12.80
C LYS A 178 0.77 -19.51 -14.22
N GLU A 179 0.31 -20.24 -15.23
CA GLU A 179 0.69 -20.00 -16.62
C GLU A 179 0.29 -18.61 -17.11
N LYS A 180 -0.91 -18.15 -16.73
CA LYS A 180 -1.40 -16.82 -17.09
C LYS A 180 -0.58 -15.71 -16.42
N TYR A 181 -0.21 -15.90 -15.16
CA TYR A 181 0.62 -14.94 -14.43
C TYR A 181 2.00 -14.80 -15.07
N LEU A 182 2.66 -15.90 -15.39
CA LEU A 182 3.96 -15.89 -16.09
C LEU A 182 3.84 -15.21 -17.46
N ARG A 183 2.80 -15.53 -18.22
CA ARG A 183 2.57 -14.89 -19.53
C ARG A 183 2.32 -13.40 -19.40
N MET A 184 1.59 -12.94 -18.37
CA MET A 184 1.42 -11.52 -18.07
C MET A 184 2.75 -10.84 -17.78
N VAL A 185 3.64 -11.49 -17.00
CA VAL A 185 4.98 -10.97 -16.68
C VAL A 185 5.83 -10.82 -17.95
N ASP A 186 5.84 -11.84 -18.83
CA ASP A 186 6.57 -11.78 -20.09
C ASP A 186 6.15 -10.60 -20.96
N ILE A 187 4.84 -10.41 -21.12
CA ILE A 187 4.30 -9.31 -21.92
C ILE A 187 4.57 -7.96 -21.24
N GLY A 188 4.42 -7.90 -19.92
CA GLY A 188 4.69 -6.69 -19.13
C GLY A 188 6.15 -6.25 -19.20
N ASN A 189 7.10 -7.20 -19.20
CA ASN A 189 8.52 -6.92 -19.41
C ASN A 189 8.78 -6.28 -20.78
N GLN A 190 8.12 -6.76 -21.85
CA GLN A 190 8.21 -6.13 -23.16
C GLN A 190 7.65 -4.70 -23.14
N GLY A 191 6.51 -4.50 -22.46
CA GLY A 191 5.92 -3.15 -22.31
C GLY A 191 6.83 -2.20 -21.53
N ALA A 192 7.53 -2.66 -20.50
CA ALA A 192 8.52 -1.88 -19.77
C ALA A 192 9.73 -1.52 -20.65
N GLN A 193 10.20 -2.47 -21.48
CA GLN A 193 11.29 -2.24 -22.43
C GLN A 193 10.89 -1.22 -23.51
N ASP A 194 9.66 -1.23 -23.98
CA ASP A 194 9.14 -0.23 -24.92
C ASP A 194 9.11 1.20 -24.34
N LEU A 195 9.14 1.33 -22.99
CA LEU A 195 9.25 2.59 -22.27
C LEU A 195 10.70 2.95 -21.87
N GLY A 196 11.69 2.13 -22.27
CA GLY A 196 13.12 2.40 -22.03
C GLY A 196 13.65 1.83 -20.71
N PHE A 197 12.93 0.93 -20.03
CA PHE A 197 13.39 0.20 -18.86
C PHE A 197 13.96 -1.17 -19.21
N ASP A 198 14.81 -1.75 -18.39
CA ASP A 198 15.33 -3.09 -18.61
C ASP A 198 14.23 -4.17 -18.47
N GLY A 199 13.21 -3.89 -17.66
CA GLY A 199 12.04 -4.74 -17.43
C GLY A 199 11.14 -4.19 -16.34
N LEU A 200 10.15 -4.99 -15.91
CA LEU A 200 9.18 -4.60 -14.87
C LEU A 200 9.86 -4.26 -13.53
N SER A 201 10.89 -4.99 -13.17
CA SER A 201 11.64 -4.76 -11.94
C SER A 201 12.27 -3.36 -11.92
N ASP A 202 12.96 -2.98 -13.01
CA ASP A 202 13.57 -1.68 -13.18
C ASP A 202 12.51 -0.57 -13.20
N LEU A 203 11.42 -0.77 -13.94
CA LEU A 203 10.28 0.16 -13.95
C LEU A 203 9.74 0.41 -12.53
N TRP A 204 9.53 -0.62 -11.74
CA TRP A 204 8.97 -0.47 -10.40
C TRP A 204 9.92 0.23 -9.43
N PHE A 205 11.22 -0.12 -9.46
CA PHE A 205 12.22 0.52 -8.61
C PHE A 205 12.53 1.96 -9.01
N SER A 206 12.33 2.33 -10.28
CA SER A 206 12.55 3.71 -10.75
C SER A 206 11.69 4.75 -10.01
N GLN A 207 10.61 4.32 -9.34
CA GLN A 207 9.75 5.18 -8.54
C GLN A 207 10.38 5.61 -7.20
N TYR A 208 11.48 4.97 -6.78
CA TYR A 208 12.10 5.24 -5.47
C TYR A 208 13.32 6.16 -5.52
N ASP A 209 13.55 6.85 -6.64
CA ASP A 209 14.62 7.86 -6.80
C ASP A 209 16.02 7.37 -6.42
N MET A 210 16.30 6.08 -6.61
CA MET A 210 17.60 5.45 -6.33
C MET A 210 17.75 4.15 -7.12
N PRO A 211 19.00 3.66 -7.33
CA PRO A 211 19.23 2.37 -7.96
C PRO A 211 18.53 1.23 -7.21
N ALA A 212 17.99 0.26 -7.95
CA ALA A 212 17.27 -0.90 -7.40
C ALA A 212 18.08 -1.67 -6.33
N SER A 213 19.40 -1.80 -6.55
CA SER A 213 20.29 -2.46 -5.58
C SER A 213 20.40 -1.70 -4.27
N GLU A 214 20.56 -0.37 -4.32
CA GLU A 214 20.63 0.49 -3.12
C GLU A 214 19.32 0.48 -2.35
N PHE A 215 18.20 0.54 -3.07
CA PHE A 215 16.88 0.43 -2.45
C PHE A 215 16.71 -0.92 -1.75
N SER A 216 17.04 -2.02 -2.43
CA SER A 216 16.95 -3.37 -1.85
C SER A 216 17.82 -3.51 -0.60
N GLU A 217 19.05 -2.99 -0.62
CA GLU A 217 19.94 -2.97 0.55
C GLU A 217 19.37 -2.15 1.71
N SER A 218 18.72 -1.01 1.41
CA SER A 218 18.14 -0.14 2.44
C SER A 218 16.98 -0.81 3.16
N VAL A 219 16.08 -1.48 2.43
CA VAL A 219 14.93 -2.18 3.03
C VAL A 219 15.36 -3.44 3.78
N ASP A 220 16.39 -4.14 3.30
CA ASP A 220 16.97 -5.29 4.03
C ASP A 220 17.64 -4.86 5.34
N LYS A 221 18.34 -3.74 5.34
CA LYS A 221 18.93 -3.17 6.57
C LYS A 221 17.86 -2.85 7.62
N VAL A 222 16.74 -2.25 7.19
CA VAL A 222 15.61 -1.97 8.09
C VAL A 222 15.03 -3.27 8.66
N TYR A 223 14.90 -4.31 7.84
CA TYR A 223 14.45 -5.61 8.32
C TYR A 223 15.39 -6.20 9.37
N GLU A 224 16.72 -6.16 9.14
CA GLU A 224 17.71 -6.63 10.12
C GLU A 224 17.67 -5.82 11.42
N ASP A 225 17.42 -4.51 11.36
CA ASP A 225 17.21 -3.68 12.55
C ASP A 225 15.99 -4.16 13.37
N LEU A 226 14.90 -4.54 12.71
CA LEU A 226 13.63 -4.95 13.34
C LEU A 226 13.61 -6.43 13.76
N LYS A 227 14.45 -7.25 13.17
CA LYS A 227 14.50 -8.69 13.37
C LYS A 227 14.51 -9.12 14.84
N PRO A 228 15.28 -8.49 15.76
CA PRO A 228 15.27 -8.87 17.17
C PRO A 228 13.91 -8.72 17.86
N LEU A 229 13.09 -7.74 17.47
CA LEU A 229 11.73 -7.59 17.96
C LEU A 229 10.81 -8.67 17.37
N TYR A 230 10.91 -8.88 16.06
CA TYR A 230 10.11 -9.87 15.35
C TYR A 230 10.42 -11.31 15.84
N GLU A 231 11.70 -11.68 15.96
CA GLU A 231 12.13 -12.98 16.49
C GLU A 231 11.63 -13.22 17.92
N GLY A 232 11.69 -12.19 18.78
CA GLY A 232 11.15 -12.27 20.13
C GLY A 232 9.65 -12.53 20.13
N LEU A 233 8.90 -11.86 19.26
CA LEU A 233 7.46 -12.05 19.11
C LEU A 233 7.14 -13.44 18.54
N GLN A 234 7.81 -13.85 17.46
CA GLN A 234 7.64 -15.17 16.85
C GLN A 234 7.93 -16.31 17.84
N CYS A 235 9.01 -16.19 18.60
CA CYS A 235 9.40 -17.15 19.63
C CYS A 235 8.31 -17.31 20.70
N HIS A 236 7.78 -16.19 21.18
CA HIS A 236 6.70 -16.20 22.17
C HIS A 236 5.43 -16.82 21.58
N VAL A 237 4.98 -16.38 20.42
CA VAL A 237 3.79 -16.91 19.74
C VAL A 237 3.92 -18.41 19.47
N ARG A 238 5.07 -18.87 18.98
CA ARG A 238 5.32 -20.30 18.76
C ARG A 238 5.19 -21.10 20.05
N ALA A 239 5.74 -20.62 21.16
CA ALA A 239 5.67 -21.31 22.43
C ALA A 239 4.23 -21.38 22.98
N GLU A 240 3.45 -20.32 22.86
CA GLU A 240 2.05 -20.31 23.29
C GLU A 240 1.18 -21.20 22.40
N LEU A 241 1.43 -21.24 21.09
CA LEU A 241 0.77 -22.15 20.16
C LEU A 241 1.18 -23.61 20.41
N ASN A 242 2.46 -23.87 20.74
CA ASN A 242 2.92 -25.21 21.13
C ASN A 242 2.22 -25.69 22.40
N GLU A 243 2.10 -24.81 23.42
CA GLU A 243 1.35 -25.14 24.65
C GLU A 243 -0.13 -25.43 24.36
N PHE A 244 -0.73 -24.71 23.40
CA PHE A 244 -2.14 -24.86 23.06
C PHE A 244 -2.42 -26.10 22.19
N TYR A 245 -1.61 -26.35 21.17
CA TYR A 245 -1.83 -27.41 20.18
C TYR A 245 -0.99 -28.67 20.40
N GLY A 246 0.12 -28.58 21.16
CA GLY A 246 1.06 -29.68 21.39
C GLY A 246 2.16 -29.80 20.34
N ASP A 247 3.22 -30.55 20.69
CA ASP A 247 4.44 -30.74 19.91
C ASP A 247 4.21 -31.36 18.51
N ASP A 248 3.17 -32.17 18.36
CA ASP A 248 2.84 -32.85 17.10
C ASP A 248 2.30 -31.84 16.05
N VAL A 249 1.77 -30.71 16.47
CA VAL A 249 1.15 -29.68 15.61
C VAL A 249 2.08 -28.48 15.45
N VAL A 250 2.65 -28.00 16.57
CA VAL A 250 3.58 -26.86 16.56
C VAL A 250 4.89 -27.31 17.21
N PRO A 251 5.98 -27.42 16.45
CA PRO A 251 7.28 -27.83 17.02
C PRO A 251 7.84 -26.74 17.98
N ASN A 252 8.60 -27.20 18.97
CA ASN A 252 9.25 -26.31 19.94
C ASN A 252 10.33 -25.39 19.35
N GLU A 253 10.84 -25.72 18.17
CA GLU A 253 11.87 -24.98 17.43
C GLU A 253 11.47 -24.87 15.96
N GLY A 254 11.98 -23.86 15.25
CA GLY A 254 11.77 -23.67 13.82
C GLY A 254 10.54 -22.81 13.48
N SER A 255 10.00 -23.02 12.28
CA SER A 255 8.92 -22.21 11.73
C SER A 255 7.55 -22.58 12.29
N ILE A 256 6.65 -21.61 12.41
CA ILE A 256 5.26 -21.83 12.79
C ILE A 256 4.45 -22.26 11.55
N PRO A 257 3.61 -23.31 11.63
CA PRO A 257 2.72 -23.67 10.53
C PRO A 257 1.72 -22.57 10.19
N ALA A 258 1.68 -22.15 8.94
CA ALA A 258 0.98 -20.94 8.48
C ALA A 258 -0.53 -20.92 8.80
N HIS A 259 -1.21 -22.07 8.84
CA HIS A 259 -2.65 -22.18 9.07
C HIS A 259 -3.11 -21.85 10.49
N LEU A 260 -2.17 -21.79 11.47
CA LEU A 260 -2.47 -21.58 12.87
C LEU A 260 -2.40 -20.11 13.31
N LEU A 261 -2.08 -19.20 12.39
CA LEU A 261 -1.75 -17.80 12.71
C LEU A 261 -2.94 -16.83 12.58
N GLY A 262 -4.17 -17.36 12.53
CA GLY A 262 -5.40 -16.56 12.63
C GLY A 262 -5.68 -15.63 11.43
N ASN A 263 -5.01 -15.84 10.30
CA ASN A 263 -5.24 -15.10 9.05
C ASN A 263 -4.87 -15.98 7.86
N MET A 264 -5.65 -15.91 6.78
CA MET A 264 -5.48 -16.77 5.60
C MET A 264 -4.05 -16.74 5.04
N TRP A 265 -3.35 -15.61 5.10
CA TRP A 265 -1.98 -15.44 4.61
C TRP A 265 -0.94 -15.35 5.72
N ALA A 266 -1.35 -15.43 6.98
CA ALA A 266 -0.51 -15.18 8.16
C ALA A 266 0.23 -13.83 8.09
N GLN A 267 -0.43 -12.81 7.53
CA GLN A 267 0.07 -11.44 7.42
C GLN A 267 -0.29 -10.56 8.64
N SER A 268 -1.26 -10.99 9.43
CA SER A 268 -1.65 -10.48 10.74
C SER A 268 -1.92 -11.69 11.63
N TRP A 269 -1.57 -11.61 12.92
CA TRP A 269 -1.83 -12.65 13.93
C TRP A 269 -2.79 -12.17 15.02
N ALA A 270 -3.51 -11.08 14.75
CA ALA A 270 -4.39 -10.45 15.72
C ALA A 270 -5.50 -11.40 16.23
N ASN A 271 -6.01 -12.30 15.36
CA ASN A 271 -7.10 -13.23 15.69
C ASN A 271 -6.71 -14.35 16.67
N ILE A 272 -5.42 -14.52 16.98
CA ILE A 272 -4.94 -15.47 18.00
C ILE A 272 -4.46 -14.77 19.29
N TYR A 273 -4.81 -13.49 19.48
CA TYR A 273 -4.41 -12.72 20.66
C TYR A 273 -4.77 -13.42 21.97
N ASP A 274 -5.93 -14.06 22.05
CA ASP A 274 -6.42 -14.81 23.22
C ASP A 274 -5.55 -16.03 23.57
N ILE A 275 -4.87 -16.64 22.60
CA ILE A 275 -3.92 -17.73 22.83
C ILE A 275 -2.57 -17.16 23.28
N VAL A 276 -2.14 -16.04 22.65
CA VAL A 276 -0.78 -15.48 22.79
C VAL A 276 -0.60 -14.70 24.09
N TYR A 277 -1.64 -14.00 24.55
CA TYR A 277 -1.57 -13.14 25.72
C TYR A 277 -2.63 -13.54 26.76
N LYS A 278 -2.18 -14.15 27.87
CA LYS A 278 -3.03 -14.73 28.91
C LYS A 278 -2.95 -13.97 30.25
N GLU A 279 -2.11 -12.92 30.34
CA GLU A 279 -1.99 -12.18 31.60
C GLU A 279 -3.26 -11.41 31.92
N GLU A 280 -3.67 -11.40 33.22
CA GLU A 280 -4.74 -10.51 33.67
C GLU A 280 -4.27 -9.05 33.50
N SER A 281 -5.01 -8.29 32.71
CA SER A 281 -4.74 -6.86 32.51
C SER A 281 -4.85 -6.12 33.83
N VAL A 282 -3.77 -5.48 34.27
CA VAL A 282 -3.75 -4.61 35.47
C VAL A 282 -4.56 -3.34 35.22
N GLY A 283 -4.54 -2.85 33.97
CA GLY A 283 -5.30 -1.70 33.49
C GLY A 283 -6.56 -2.10 32.72
N LYS A 284 -7.39 -1.13 32.41
CA LYS A 284 -8.58 -1.32 31.59
C LYS A 284 -8.49 -0.39 30.37
N PRO A 285 -8.54 -0.90 29.13
CA PRO A 285 -8.56 -0.05 27.96
C PRO A 285 -9.79 0.87 27.95
N ILE A 286 -9.66 2.03 27.36
CA ILE A 286 -10.78 2.94 27.14
C ILE A 286 -11.63 2.35 26.02
N ASP A 287 -12.91 2.12 26.30
CA ASP A 287 -13.89 1.61 25.33
C ASP A 287 -14.44 2.79 24.51
N ILE A 288 -13.73 3.13 23.43
CA ILE A 288 -14.10 4.25 22.53
C ILE A 288 -15.49 4.03 21.94
N THR A 289 -15.83 2.79 21.55
CA THR A 289 -17.15 2.45 21.01
C THR A 289 -18.26 2.77 22.01
N LYS A 290 -18.07 2.41 23.28
CA LYS A 290 -19.02 2.74 24.35
C LYS A 290 -19.14 4.26 24.53
N VAL A 291 -18.02 4.98 24.55
CA VAL A 291 -18.01 6.45 24.72
C VAL A 291 -18.77 7.15 23.60
N ILE A 292 -18.54 6.75 22.33
CA ILE A 292 -19.26 7.29 21.16
C ILE A 292 -20.77 7.11 21.32
N ASN A 293 -21.20 5.90 21.71
CA ASN A 293 -22.61 5.58 21.86
C ASN A 293 -23.26 6.27 23.09
N ASP A 294 -22.56 6.32 24.23
CA ASP A 294 -23.06 6.96 25.45
C ASP A 294 -23.22 8.49 25.27
N LYS A 295 -22.31 9.10 24.51
CA LYS A 295 -22.40 10.52 24.16
C LYS A 295 -23.43 10.82 23.05
N GLY A 296 -23.94 9.78 22.37
CA GLY A 296 -24.87 9.91 21.26
C GLY A 296 -24.27 10.63 20.05
N LEU A 297 -22.96 10.46 19.80
CA LEU A 297 -22.27 11.08 18.67
C LEU A 297 -22.84 10.56 17.34
N THR A 298 -22.91 11.46 16.39
CA THR A 298 -23.24 11.12 15.00
C THR A 298 -21.97 10.83 14.21
N GLU A 299 -22.12 10.27 13.01
CA GLU A 299 -21.04 10.04 12.06
C GLU A 299 -20.28 11.36 11.75
N ILE A 300 -21.01 12.46 11.60
CA ILE A 300 -20.44 13.80 11.37
C ILE A 300 -19.68 14.31 12.59
N ASP A 301 -20.16 14.02 13.82
CA ASP A 301 -19.43 14.40 15.02
C ASP A 301 -18.07 13.68 15.10
N MET A 302 -18.00 12.41 14.68
CA MET A 302 -16.73 11.66 14.60
C MET A 302 -15.78 12.30 13.59
N VAL A 303 -16.28 12.68 12.41
CA VAL A 303 -15.48 13.40 11.39
C VAL A 303 -14.99 14.75 11.92
N ASN A 304 -15.85 15.54 12.58
CA ASN A 304 -15.47 16.82 13.17
C ASN A 304 -14.39 16.67 14.25
N ILE A 305 -14.44 15.63 15.07
CA ILE A 305 -13.40 15.35 16.08
C ILE A 305 -12.07 15.08 15.37
N SER A 306 -12.07 14.29 14.32
CA SER A 306 -10.88 13.97 13.53
C SER A 306 -10.35 15.18 12.75
N GLU A 307 -11.22 16.03 12.19
CA GLU A 307 -10.80 17.32 11.60
C GLU A 307 -10.15 18.22 12.65
N ASN A 308 -10.76 18.33 13.84
CA ASN A 308 -10.20 19.13 14.93
C ASN A 308 -8.80 18.68 15.35
N PHE A 309 -8.43 17.42 15.12
CA PHE A 309 -7.06 16.97 15.31
C PHE A 309 -6.11 17.77 14.41
N PHE A 310 -6.39 17.88 13.12
CA PHE A 310 -5.57 18.62 12.17
C PHE A 310 -5.61 20.13 12.39
N LEU A 311 -6.79 20.69 12.73
CA LEU A 311 -6.90 22.10 13.10
C LEU A 311 -6.01 22.44 14.30
N SER A 312 -5.92 21.55 15.28
CA SER A 312 -5.06 21.71 16.45
C SER A 312 -3.56 21.71 16.12
N LEU A 313 -3.18 21.16 14.97
CA LEU A 313 -1.84 21.18 14.39
C LEU A 313 -1.60 22.44 13.52
N GLY A 314 -2.61 23.31 13.35
CA GLY A 314 -2.56 24.51 12.54
C GLY A 314 -2.77 24.29 11.04
N PHE A 315 -3.41 23.19 10.63
CA PHE A 315 -3.90 23.04 9.26
C PHE A 315 -5.14 23.91 9.03
N ASP A 316 -5.40 24.29 7.78
CA ASP A 316 -6.59 25.01 7.40
C ASP A 316 -7.83 24.11 7.45
N PRO A 317 -9.02 24.65 7.80
CA PRO A 317 -10.24 23.85 7.84
C PRO A 317 -10.60 23.28 6.47
N LEU A 318 -11.28 22.13 6.49
CA LEU A 318 -11.82 21.54 5.28
C LEU A 318 -12.91 22.43 4.67
N PRO A 319 -13.00 22.51 3.34
CA PRO A 319 -14.02 23.31 2.69
C PRO A 319 -15.43 22.77 2.97
N GLU A 320 -16.46 23.63 2.94
CA GLU A 320 -17.86 23.23 3.12
C GLU A 320 -18.28 22.11 2.15
N THR A 321 -17.73 22.13 0.92
CA THR A 321 -17.94 21.11 -0.10
C THR A 321 -17.49 19.71 0.30
N PHE A 322 -16.52 19.57 1.22
CA PHE A 322 -16.12 18.30 1.79
C PHE A 322 -17.29 17.62 2.50
N TYR A 323 -17.98 18.36 3.36
CA TYR A 323 -19.13 17.87 4.11
C TYR A 323 -20.37 17.65 3.23
N GLU A 324 -20.57 18.49 2.21
CA GLU A 324 -21.70 18.38 1.29
C GLU A 324 -21.60 17.19 0.33
N ARG A 325 -20.37 16.80 -0.06
CA ARG A 325 -20.14 15.87 -1.19
C ARG A 325 -19.56 14.53 -0.79
N SER A 326 -19.02 14.40 0.42
CA SER A 326 -18.55 13.12 0.95
C SER A 326 -19.70 12.15 1.23
N LEU A 327 -19.39 10.86 1.31
CA LEU A 327 -20.32 9.83 1.75
C LEU A 327 -19.91 9.34 3.15
N PHE A 328 -20.67 9.74 4.17
CA PHE A 328 -20.42 9.35 5.56
C PHE A 328 -21.35 8.24 6.06
N VAL A 329 -22.51 8.08 5.45
CA VAL A 329 -23.54 7.13 5.89
C VAL A 329 -23.94 6.24 4.73
N LYS A 330 -24.05 4.94 4.99
CA LYS A 330 -24.52 3.97 3.98
C LYS A 330 -25.93 4.33 3.49
N PRO A 331 -26.14 4.60 2.19
CA PRO A 331 -27.47 4.84 1.64
C PRO A 331 -28.36 3.61 1.76
N VAL A 332 -29.66 3.84 2.00
CA VAL A 332 -30.66 2.75 2.07
C VAL A 332 -31.29 2.41 0.73
N ASP A 333 -31.11 3.29 -0.28
CA ASP A 333 -31.81 3.26 -1.56
C ASP A 333 -30.93 2.78 -2.73
N ARG A 334 -29.65 2.56 -2.48
CA ARG A 334 -28.70 2.15 -3.52
C ARG A 334 -27.50 1.37 -2.97
N ALA A 335 -26.86 0.61 -3.84
CA ALA A 335 -25.59 -0.06 -3.54
C ALA A 335 -24.43 0.93 -3.67
N VAL A 336 -23.47 0.84 -2.72
CA VAL A 336 -22.23 1.61 -2.67
C VAL A 336 -21.07 0.72 -2.25
N VAL A 337 -19.84 1.12 -2.57
CA VAL A 337 -18.62 0.51 -2.01
C VAL A 337 -18.38 1.15 -0.64
N CYS A 338 -18.61 0.40 0.44
CA CYS A 338 -18.46 0.91 1.82
C CYS A 338 -17.01 1.01 2.31
N HIS A 339 -16.05 0.35 1.65
CA HIS A 339 -14.64 0.46 2.01
C HIS A 339 -14.20 1.93 2.06
N ALA A 340 -13.60 2.35 3.18
CA ALA A 340 -13.14 3.72 3.39
C ALA A 340 -12.13 4.14 2.31
N SER A 341 -12.21 5.38 1.88
CA SER A 341 -11.26 5.94 0.90
C SER A 341 -11.34 7.46 0.83
N ALA A 342 -10.19 8.11 0.66
CA ALA A 342 -10.04 9.54 0.42
C ALA A 342 -9.91 9.84 -1.08
N TRP A 343 -10.47 10.94 -1.52
CA TRP A 343 -10.59 11.31 -2.92
C TRP A 343 -10.21 12.77 -3.14
N ASP A 344 -9.26 12.99 -4.04
CA ASP A 344 -9.04 14.28 -4.68
C ASP A 344 -9.79 14.30 -6.01
N ILE A 345 -10.93 14.96 -6.04
CA ILE A 345 -11.74 15.10 -7.26
C ILE A 345 -11.24 16.26 -8.10
N ASP A 346 -10.87 17.36 -7.47
CA ASP A 346 -10.39 18.59 -8.12
C ASP A 346 -9.52 19.39 -7.15
N SER A 347 -8.22 19.10 -7.16
CA SER A 347 -7.23 19.78 -6.30
C SER A 347 -7.28 21.30 -6.42
N LYS A 348 -7.45 21.81 -7.64
CA LYS A 348 -7.47 23.26 -7.92
C LYS A 348 -8.63 23.96 -7.20
N ASN A 349 -9.78 23.33 -7.14
CA ASN A 349 -10.98 23.86 -6.49
C ASN A 349 -11.20 23.29 -5.08
N GLN A 350 -10.24 22.50 -4.56
CA GLN A 350 -10.31 21.84 -3.26
C GLN A 350 -11.58 21.00 -3.07
N ASP A 351 -12.01 20.28 -4.15
CA ASP A 351 -13.09 19.30 -4.06
C ASP A 351 -12.52 17.96 -3.58
N LEU A 352 -12.28 17.93 -2.27
CA LEU A 352 -11.77 16.78 -1.54
C LEU A 352 -12.93 16.05 -0.88
N ARG A 353 -12.90 14.71 -0.85
CA ARG A 353 -14.00 13.90 -0.29
C ARG A 353 -13.47 12.64 0.38
N ILE A 354 -14.21 12.16 1.38
CA ILE A 354 -14.08 10.77 1.84
C ILE A 354 -15.36 10.00 1.50
N LYS A 355 -15.18 8.70 1.27
CA LYS A 355 -16.27 7.75 1.10
C LYS A 355 -16.10 6.67 2.15
N MET A 356 -17.08 6.57 3.04
CA MET A 356 -17.09 5.61 4.13
C MET A 356 -18.52 5.37 4.59
N CYS A 357 -18.88 4.12 4.89
CA CYS A 357 -20.16 3.81 5.55
C CYS A 357 -19.89 3.77 7.06
N ILE A 358 -19.76 4.92 7.68
CA ILE A 358 -19.30 5.05 9.07
C ILE A 358 -20.22 4.30 10.04
N GLU A 359 -19.64 3.40 10.83
CA GLU A 359 -20.24 2.80 11.99
C GLU A 359 -19.73 3.49 13.26
N LYS A 360 -20.56 3.56 14.29
CA LYS A 360 -20.21 4.26 15.54
C LYS A 360 -19.42 3.34 16.48
N ASN A 361 -18.17 3.08 16.11
CA ASN A 361 -17.25 2.21 16.82
C ASN A 361 -15.81 2.77 16.80
N GLU A 362 -14.91 2.10 17.56
CA GLU A 362 -13.49 2.47 17.68
C GLU A 362 -12.74 2.31 16.37
N GLU A 363 -13.04 1.27 15.59
CA GLU A 363 -12.38 0.97 14.33
C GLU A 363 -12.59 2.13 13.35
N ASP A 364 -13.85 2.53 13.14
CA ASP A 364 -14.18 3.61 12.23
C ASP A 364 -13.72 4.98 12.73
N PHE A 365 -13.71 5.20 14.05
CA PHE A 365 -13.10 6.40 14.62
C PHE A 365 -11.61 6.51 14.25
N SER A 366 -10.88 5.42 14.33
CA SER A 366 -9.47 5.37 13.91
C SER A 366 -9.33 5.53 12.40
N THR A 367 -10.17 4.86 11.61
CA THR A 367 -10.16 4.92 10.15
C THR A 367 -10.45 6.34 9.64
N ILE A 368 -11.35 7.10 10.27
CA ILE A 368 -11.60 8.51 9.92
C ILE A 368 -10.32 9.36 10.10
N HIS A 369 -9.56 9.15 11.18
CA HIS A 369 -8.28 9.85 11.37
C HIS A 369 -7.29 9.50 10.26
N HIS A 370 -7.23 8.24 9.84
CA HIS A 370 -6.39 7.78 8.73
C HIS A 370 -6.81 8.44 7.41
N GLU A 371 -8.08 8.38 7.04
CA GLU A 371 -8.59 8.94 5.78
C GLU A 371 -8.40 10.46 5.71
N LEU A 372 -8.59 11.17 6.83
CA LEU A 372 -8.28 12.59 6.88
C LEU A 372 -6.79 12.87 6.74
N GLY A 373 -5.90 11.94 7.12
CA GLY A 373 -4.48 12.02 6.80
C GLY A 373 -4.23 12.17 5.30
N HIS A 374 -4.94 11.40 4.48
CA HIS A 374 -4.88 11.54 3.02
C HIS A 374 -5.44 12.88 2.54
N ILE A 375 -6.57 13.32 3.09
CA ILE A 375 -7.24 14.58 2.71
C ILE A 375 -6.33 15.78 2.98
N PHE A 376 -5.72 15.86 4.16
CA PHE A 376 -4.82 16.95 4.50
C PHE A 376 -3.49 16.90 3.75
N TYR A 377 -3.08 15.70 3.29
CA TYR A 377 -1.97 15.58 2.37
C TYR A 377 -2.32 16.14 0.99
N TYR A 378 -3.50 15.84 0.44
CA TYR A 378 -4.00 16.44 -0.81
C TYR A 378 -4.02 17.96 -0.71
N GLN A 379 -4.55 18.50 0.40
CA GLN A 379 -4.60 19.95 0.64
C GLN A 379 -3.18 20.56 0.69
N ALA A 380 -2.22 19.88 1.32
CA ALA A 380 -0.88 20.42 1.53
C ALA A 380 -0.06 20.56 0.25
N TYR A 381 -0.25 19.68 -0.75
CA TYR A 381 0.48 19.75 -2.02
C TYR A 381 -0.33 20.34 -3.18
N ALA A 382 -1.52 20.87 -2.93
CA ALA A 382 -2.43 21.39 -3.97
C ALA A 382 -1.80 22.49 -4.87
N ASP A 383 -0.84 23.24 -4.35
CA ASP A 383 -0.11 24.27 -5.11
C ASP A 383 0.97 23.72 -6.03
N GLN A 384 1.29 22.41 -5.97
CA GLN A 384 2.24 21.78 -6.88
C GLN A 384 1.63 21.60 -8.27
N PRO A 385 2.43 21.55 -9.36
CA PRO A 385 1.98 21.01 -10.64
C PRO A 385 1.32 19.63 -10.47
N VAL A 386 0.26 19.34 -11.25
CA VAL A 386 -0.55 18.12 -11.07
C VAL A 386 0.29 16.83 -11.10
N VAL A 387 1.33 16.80 -11.94
CA VAL A 387 2.26 15.66 -12.02
C VAL A 387 2.95 15.35 -10.69
N PHE A 388 3.10 16.34 -9.81
CA PHE A 388 3.71 16.23 -8.48
C PHE A 388 2.71 16.12 -7.33
N GLN A 389 1.40 16.19 -7.61
CA GLN A 389 0.34 16.09 -6.59
C GLN A 389 0.12 14.62 -6.18
N ARG A 390 1.14 14.03 -5.57
CA ARG A 390 1.19 12.66 -5.04
C ARG A 390 2.04 12.63 -3.79
N GLY A 391 2.00 11.54 -3.03
CA GLY A 391 2.96 11.30 -1.95
C GLY A 391 4.40 11.27 -2.47
N ALA A 392 5.36 11.60 -1.63
CA ALA A 392 6.78 11.65 -2.02
C ALA A 392 7.27 10.32 -2.62
N ASN A 393 6.77 9.19 -2.12
CA ASN A 393 6.69 7.89 -2.79
C ASN A 393 5.35 7.23 -2.44
N ASP A 394 5.09 6.03 -2.94
CA ASP A 394 3.82 5.33 -2.77
C ASP A 394 3.52 4.85 -1.34
N GLY A 395 4.50 4.87 -0.43
CA GLY A 395 4.32 4.57 1.01
C GLY A 395 3.96 5.79 1.87
N PHE A 396 4.19 7.03 1.39
CA PHE A 396 4.02 8.22 2.23
C PHE A 396 2.57 8.54 2.58
N HIS A 397 1.63 8.33 1.66
CA HIS A 397 0.22 8.57 1.93
C HIS A 397 -0.30 7.68 3.05
N GLU A 398 -0.05 6.37 2.95
CA GLU A 398 -0.42 5.41 3.99
C GLU A 398 0.30 5.70 5.32
N ALA A 399 1.60 6.06 5.24
CA ALA A 399 2.37 6.41 6.45
C ALA A 399 1.79 7.61 7.20
N VAL A 400 1.24 8.60 6.50
CA VAL A 400 0.61 9.78 7.11
C VAL A 400 -0.74 9.42 7.73
N GLY A 401 -1.57 8.64 7.05
CA GLY A 401 -2.82 8.13 7.64
C GLY A 401 -2.54 7.33 8.91
N ASP A 402 -1.63 6.38 8.85
CA ASP A 402 -1.25 5.54 9.99
C ASP A 402 -0.57 6.33 11.13
N LEU A 403 0.22 7.37 10.83
CA LEU A 403 0.81 8.26 11.82
C LEU A 403 -0.25 8.87 12.76
N LEU A 404 -1.38 9.28 12.20
CA LEU A 404 -2.47 9.88 12.99
C LEU A 404 -3.08 8.84 13.94
N THR A 405 -3.22 7.59 13.50
CA THR A 405 -3.74 6.52 14.36
C THR A 405 -2.80 6.20 15.53
N LEU A 406 -1.48 6.39 15.38
CA LEU A 406 -0.53 6.27 16.50
C LEU A 406 -0.73 7.35 17.58
N SER A 407 -1.32 8.48 17.22
CA SER A 407 -1.61 9.58 18.14
C SER A 407 -2.95 9.45 18.88
N ILE A 408 -3.74 8.41 18.59
CA ILE A 408 -4.96 8.07 19.35
C ILE A 408 -4.54 7.34 20.64
N THR A 409 -4.07 8.13 21.60
CA THR A 409 -3.52 7.63 22.89
C THR A 409 -4.48 7.91 24.03
N PRO A 410 -4.33 7.29 25.21
CA PRO A 410 -5.13 7.65 26.38
C PRO A 410 -5.08 9.15 26.71
N ASN A 411 -3.94 9.82 26.50
CA ASN A 411 -3.79 11.25 26.70
C ASN A 411 -4.64 12.08 25.70
N TYR A 412 -4.67 11.68 24.45
CA TYR A 412 -5.54 12.30 23.44
C TYR A 412 -7.02 12.13 23.80
N LEU A 413 -7.42 10.92 24.18
CA LEU A 413 -8.79 10.60 24.55
C LEU A 413 -9.26 11.39 25.79
N GLU A 414 -8.35 11.62 26.76
CA GLU A 414 -8.60 12.54 27.87
C GLU A 414 -8.83 13.97 27.40
N GLN A 415 -7.94 14.49 26.54
CA GLN A 415 -8.02 15.87 26.05
C GLN A 415 -9.31 16.18 25.27
N ILE A 416 -9.83 15.22 24.50
CA ILE A 416 -11.10 15.36 23.78
C ILE A 416 -12.33 14.98 24.63
N GLY A 417 -12.12 14.64 25.91
CA GLY A 417 -13.19 14.31 26.86
C GLY A 417 -13.83 12.92 26.62
N PHE A 418 -13.10 11.99 26.01
CA PHE A 418 -13.52 10.60 25.84
C PHE A 418 -13.16 9.73 27.06
N ALA A 419 -12.23 10.20 27.88
CA ALA A 419 -11.85 9.59 29.14
C ALA A 419 -11.66 10.64 30.22
N SER A 420 -11.82 10.24 31.48
CA SER A 420 -11.32 11.00 32.64
C SER A 420 -9.81 10.75 32.81
N SER A 421 -9.13 11.59 33.58
CA SER A 421 -7.71 11.39 33.92
C SER A 421 -7.46 10.03 34.60
N GLU A 422 -8.38 9.58 35.46
CA GLU A 422 -8.28 8.28 36.13
C GLU A 422 -8.37 7.11 35.11
N GLU A 423 -9.29 7.18 34.16
CA GLU A 423 -9.43 6.16 33.09
C GLU A 423 -8.21 6.15 32.17
N ALA A 424 -7.68 7.31 31.82
CA ALA A 424 -6.47 7.44 31.02
C ALA A 424 -5.24 6.85 31.72
N ASP A 425 -5.08 7.12 33.03
CA ASP A 425 -3.97 6.55 33.82
C ASP A 425 -4.10 5.04 34.03
N LEU A 426 -5.33 4.50 34.13
CA LEU A 426 -5.58 3.07 34.17
C LEU A 426 -5.28 2.40 32.83
N ALA A 427 -5.62 3.05 31.72
CA ALA A 427 -5.34 2.52 30.38
C ALA A 427 -3.84 2.40 30.10
N LYS A 428 -3.02 3.37 30.55
CA LYS A 428 -1.56 3.31 30.44
C LYS A 428 -0.93 2.14 31.20
N GLN A 429 -1.54 1.65 32.29
CA GLN A 429 -1.05 0.48 33.03
C GLN A 429 -1.20 -0.83 32.24
N ASN A 430 -1.91 -0.81 31.13
CA ASN A 430 -2.12 -1.97 30.25
C ASN A 430 -1.19 -1.95 29.02
N GLU A 431 -0.03 -1.30 29.11
CA GLU A 431 0.83 -1.01 27.96
C GLU A 431 1.28 -2.26 27.18
N VAL A 432 1.66 -3.36 27.87
CA VAL A 432 2.11 -4.59 27.21
C VAL A 432 0.98 -5.25 26.41
N ALA A 433 -0.23 -5.34 26.98
CA ALA A 433 -1.39 -5.88 26.29
C ALA A 433 -1.76 -5.05 25.04
N PHE A 434 -1.74 -3.73 25.18
CA PHE A 434 -1.97 -2.81 24.06
C PHE A 434 -0.92 -2.98 22.96
N LEU A 435 0.37 -2.97 23.33
CA LEU A 435 1.47 -3.14 22.38
C LEU A 435 1.49 -4.53 21.76
N MET A 436 1.13 -5.59 22.51
CA MET A 436 1.01 -6.95 21.98
C MET A 436 -0.07 -7.01 20.90
N LYS A 437 -1.27 -6.46 21.16
CA LYS A 437 -2.35 -6.43 20.18
C LYS A 437 -1.92 -5.71 18.90
N LYS A 438 -1.26 -4.55 19.04
CA LYS A 438 -0.70 -3.82 17.88
C LYS A 438 0.42 -4.58 17.18
N ALA A 439 1.31 -5.24 17.92
CA ALA A 439 2.44 -5.97 17.34
C ALA A 439 2.01 -7.19 16.53
N LEU A 440 0.98 -7.90 16.97
CA LEU A 440 0.39 -9.05 16.25
C LEU A 440 -0.19 -8.65 14.88
N ASP A 441 -0.39 -7.37 14.64
CA ASP A 441 -0.75 -6.84 13.33
C ASP A 441 0.46 -6.14 12.67
N SER A 442 0.94 -5.05 13.23
CA SER A 442 1.91 -4.15 12.61
C SER A 442 3.32 -4.76 12.49
N VAL A 443 3.87 -5.34 13.58
CA VAL A 443 5.22 -5.96 13.56
C VAL A 443 5.22 -7.20 12.68
N VAL A 444 4.18 -8.02 12.78
CA VAL A 444 4.02 -9.27 12.00
C VAL A 444 3.93 -9.01 10.50
N ALA A 445 3.23 -7.96 10.10
CA ALA A 445 3.08 -7.63 8.68
C ALA A 445 4.38 -7.13 8.02
N THR A 446 5.34 -6.61 8.80
CA THR A 446 6.57 -6.02 8.25
C THR A 446 7.38 -6.99 7.36
N PRO A 447 7.80 -8.19 7.83
CA PRO A 447 8.52 -9.14 6.96
C PRO A 447 7.65 -9.71 5.83
N TRP A 448 6.33 -9.81 6.04
CA TRP A 448 5.40 -10.23 4.99
C TRP A 448 5.37 -9.24 3.82
N THR A 449 5.25 -7.95 4.12
CA THR A 449 5.21 -6.91 3.09
C THR A 449 6.52 -6.80 2.31
N LEU A 450 7.65 -7.08 2.95
CA LEU A 450 8.96 -7.11 2.32
C LEU A 450 9.12 -8.32 1.38
N MET A 451 8.82 -9.54 1.86
CA MET A 451 9.13 -10.77 1.13
C MET A 451 8.29 -10.94 -0.14
N LEU A 452 7.07 -10.38 -0.19
CA LEU A 452 6.18 -10.57 -1.33
C LEU A 452 6.77 -9.95 -2.61
N ASP A 453 7.24 -8.71 -2.55
CA ASP A 453 7.85 -8.08 -3.73
C ASP A 453 9.26 -8.61 -4.01
N LYS A 454 10.00 -9.12 -3.02
CA LYS A 454 11.25 -9.86 -3.29
C LYS A 454 10.99 -11.10 -4.14
N TRP A 455 9.94 -11.86 -3.84
CA TRP A 455 9.51 -12.97 -4.68
C TRP A 455 9.16 -12.50 -6.09
N ARG A 456 8.37 -11.42 -6.17
CA ARG A 456 7.90 -10.87 -7.45
C ARG A 456 9.04 -10.37 -8.32
N MET A 457 10.04 -9.69 -7.72
CA MET A 457 11.22 -9.21 -8.47
C MET A 457 12.01 -10.38 -9.06
N ALA A 458 12.21 -11.47 -8.32
CA ALA A 458 12.86 -12.68 -8.85
C ALA A 458 12.09 -13.27 -10.05
N VAL A 459 10.76 -13.25 -10.00
CA VAL A 459 9.92 -13.66 -11.13
C VAL A 459 10.05 -12.70 -12.32
N PHE A 460 9.99 -11.39 -12.09
CA PHE A 460 10.11 -10.37 -13.15
C PHE A 460 11.46 -10.43 -13.85
N ASN A 461 12.52 -10.69 -13.11
CA ASN A 461 13.88 -10.82 -13.64
C ASN A 461 14.15 -12.19 -14.32
N GLY A 462 13.21 -13.14 -14.28
CA GLY A 462 13.40 -14.47 -14.83
C GLY A 462 14.46 -15.31 -14.09
N GLU A 463 14.65 -15.06 -12.79
CA GLU A 463 15.63 -15.76 -11.94
C GLU A 463 15.14 -17.15 -11.52
N LEU A 464 13.83 -17.41 -11.68
CA LEU A 464 13.17 -18.65 -11.26
C LEU A 464 12.60 -19.40 -12.46
N SER A 465 12.79 -20.69 -12.48
CA SER A 465 12.03 -21.58 -13.38
C SER A 465 10.61 -21.78 -12.88
N ASP A 466 9.71 -22.22 -13.75
CA ASP A 466 8.30 -22.45 -13.43
C ASP A 466 8.11 -23.38 -12.22
N ASP A 467 8.99 -24.36 -12.03
CA ASP A 467 8.93 -25.32 -10.93
C ASP A 467 9.46 -24.76 -9.60
N GLU A 468 10.23 -23.67 -9.64
CA GLU A 468 10.83 -23.06 -8.45
C GLU A 468 9.93 -21.99 -7.80
N LEU A 469 8.93 -21.45 -8.51
CA LEU A 469 8.11 -20.32 -8.04
C LEU A 469 7.50 -20.54 -6.66
N ASN A 470 6.88 -21.72 -6.44
CA ASN A 470 6.22 -22.01 -5.16
C ASN A 470 7.23 -22.39 -4.06
N ALA A 471 8.31 -23.07 -4.42
CA ALA A 471 9.37 -23.40 -3.47
C ALA A 471 10.07 -22.14 -2.95
N TYR A 472 10.43 -21.21 -3.85
CA TYR A 472 11.06 -19.94 -3.48
C TYR A 472 10.13 -19.04 -2.67
N TRP A 473 8.81 -19.07 -2.93
CA TRP A 473 7.83 -18.39 -2.08
C TRP A 473 7.93 -18.87 -0.63
N TRP A 474 7.98 -20.16 -0.40
CA TRP A 474 8.06 -20.72 0.95
C TRP A 474 9.45 -20.54 1.58
N GLU A 475 10.52 -20.56 0.79
CA GLU A 475 11.86 -20.20 1.25
C GLU A 475 11.90 -18.77 1.82
N LEU A 476 11.30 -17.81 1.11
CA LEU A 476 11.20 -16.42 1.59
C LEU A 476 10.30 -16.30 2.82
N ARG A 477 9.17 -17.03 2.86
CA ARG A 477 8.30 -17.09 4.04
C ARG A 477 9.04 -17.60 5.27
N GLU A 478 9.78 -18.66 5.12
CA GLU A 478 10.59 -19.21 6.19
C GLU A 478 11.70 -18.24 6.58
N LYS A 479 12.46 -17.73 5.62
CA LYS A 479 13.58 -16.80 5.85
C LYS A 479 13.17 -15.53 6.60
N TYR A 480 12.12 -14.85 6.14
CA TYR A 480 11.73 -13.53 6.67
C TYR A 480 10.73 -13.61 7.81
N GLN A 481 9.87 -14.61 7.84
CA GLN A 481 8.79 -14.69 8.83
C GLN A 481 8.93 -15.83 9.83
N GLY A 482 9.77 -16.84 9.60
CA GLY A 482 9.74 -18.06 10.39
C GLY A 482 8.35 -18.75 10.33
N VAL A 483 7.72 -18.70 9.15
CA VAL A 483 6.41 -19.29 8.88
C VAL A 483 6.58 -20.34 7.79
N GLY A 484 6.26 -21.57 8.12
CA GLY A 484 6.39 -22.72 7.22
C GLY A 484 5.08 -23.16 6.59
N ALA A 485 5.15 -23.85 5.44
CA ALA A 485 4.01 -24.55 4.89
C ALA A 485 3.54 -25.64 5.85
N PRO A 486 2.24 -25.74 6.15
CA PRO A 486 1.75 -26.72 7.14
C PRO A 486 1.79 -28.16 6.62
N ASN A 487 1.93 -28.36 5.32
CA ASN A 487 2.05 -29.66 4.65
C ASN A 487 2.96 -29.55 3.42
N GLU A 488 3.41 -30.70 2.89
CA GLU A 488 4.14 -30.75 1.63
C GLU A 488 3.27 -30.17 0.50
N ARG A 489 3.83 -29.20 -0.24
CA ARG A 489 3.09 -28.55 -1.31
C ARG A 489 3.22 -29.36 -2.61
N PRO A 490 2.11 -29.57 -3.36
CA PRO A 490 2.16 -30.27 -4.64
C PRO A 490 3.08 -29.55 -5.63
N ALA A 491 3.66 -30.29 -6.58
CA ALA A 491 4.55 -29.73 -7.60
C ALA A 491 3.86 -28.70 -8.52
N ASP A 492 2.55 -28.78 -8.67
CA ASP A 492 1.73 -27.85 -9.44
C ASP A 492 1.19 -26.66 -8.61
N ALA A 493 1.53 -26.57 -7.32
CA ALA A 493 1.07 -25.50 -6.46
C ALA A 493 1.57 -24.12 -6.94
N PHE A 494 0.71 -23.11 -6.76
CA PHE A 494 1.03 -21.71 -6.97
C PHE A 494 0.39 -20.87 -5.85
N ASP A 495 0.89 -21.06 -4.62
CA ASP A 495 0.38 -20.41 -3.42
C ASP A 495 0.42 -18.87 -3.47
N PRO A 496 1.39 -18.21 -4.15
CA PRO A 496 1.34 -16.77 -4.40
C PRO A 496 0.05 -16.33 -5.09
N GLY A 497 -0.50 -17.12 -5.99
CA GLY A 497 -1.74 -16.81 -6.71
C GLY A 497 -2.98 -16.71 -5.82
N ALA A 498 -2.93 -17.31 -4.62
CA ALA A 498 -4.00 -17.24 -3.63
C ALA A 498 -3.99 -15.93 -2.81
N LYS A 499 -3.09 -14.99 -3.10
CA LYS A 499 -3.08 -13.63 -2.54
C LYS A 499 -3.42 -12.62 -3.63
N TYR A 500 -4.53 -11.89 -3.49
CA TYR A 500 -5.06 -10.95 -4.50
C TYR A 500 -4.00 -10.07 -5.17
N HIS A 501 -3.07 -9.54 -4.40
CA HIS A 501 -2.04 -8.62 -4.89
C HIS A 501 -1.07 -9.24 -5.89
N VAL A 502 -1.02 -10.56 -6.00
CA VAL A 502 -0.21 -11.26 -7.01
C VAL A 502 -0.96 -11.32 -8.35
N PRO A 503 -2.13 -11.95 -8.48
CA PRO A 503 -2.88 -11.94 -9.74
C PRO A 503 -3.37 -10.55 -10.14
N GLY A 504 -3.73 -9.68 -9.19
CA GLY A 504 -4.08 -8.28 -9.41
C GLY A 504 -2.89 -7.36 -9.67
N ASN A 505 -1.68 -7.89 -9.56
CA ASN A 505 -0.40 -7.22 -9.80
C ASN A 505 -0.26 -5.85 -9.10
N THR A 506 -0.65 -5.78 -7.82
CA THR A 506 -0.55 -4.56 -7.00
C THR A 506 0.80 -4.51 -6.29
N PRO A 507 1.63 -3.45 -6.45
CA PRO A 507 2.89 -3.29 -5.72
C PRO A 507 2.70 -3.36 -4.22
N TYR A 508 3.58 -4.08 -3.52
CA TYR A 508 3.42 -4.37 -2.09
C TYR A 508 4.46 -3.66 -1.21
N THR A 509 5.57 -3.24 -1.77
CA THR A 509 6.65 -2.48 -1.10
C THR A 509 6.13 -1.21 -0.43
N ARG A 510 5.09 -0.56 -0.99
CA ARG A 510 4.41 0.61 -0.38
C ARG A 510 3.95 0.36 1.05
N TYR A 511 3.41 -0.82 1.33
CA TYR A 511 2.94 -1.19 2.68
C TYR A 511 4.11 -1.41 3.65
N TYR A 512 5.26 -1.92 3.14
CA TYR A 512 6.47 -2.00 3.94
C TYR A 512 6.98 -0.61 4.31
N LEU A 513 7.10 0.27 3.33
CA LEU A 513 7.55 1.65 3.54
C LEU A 513 6.63 2.40 4.50
N ALA A 514 5.32 2.31 4.31
CA ALA A 514 4.35 2.96 5.17
C ALA A 514 4.51 2.55 6.63
N ARG A 515 4.66 1.24 6.89
CA ARG A 515 4.84 0.72 8.25
C ARG A 515 6.13 1.20 8.92
N ILE A 516 7.18 1.48 8.17
CA ILE A 516 8.43 2.02 8.72
C ILE A 516 8.32 3.54 8.91
N LEU A 517 7.87 4.24 7.89
CA LEU A 517 7.80 5.71 7.86
C LEU A 517 6.88 6.27 8.95
N GLN A 518 5.73 5.64 9.22
CA GLN A 518 4.81 6.12 10.26
C GLN A 518 5.48 6.26 11.63
N TYR A 519 6.31 5.28 12.03
CA TYR A 519 7.03 5.34 13.31
C TYR A 519 8.17 6.37 13.28
N GLN A 520 8.88 6.52 12.16
CA GLN A 520 9.92 7.54 12.00
C GLN A 520 9.30 8.95 12.08
N PHE A 521 8.18 9.16 11.43
CA PHE A 521 7.43 10.44 11.50
C PHE A 521 6.94 10.71 12.90
N HIS A 522 6.30 9.73 13.53
CA HIS A 522 5.75 9.84 14.88
C HIS A 522 6.84 10.20 15.90
N GLU A 523 7.95 9.45 15.94
CA GLU A 523 9.07 9.74 16.86
C GLU A 523 9.64 11.14 16.63
N SER A 524 9.80 11.55 15.37
CA SER A 524 10.31 12.88 15.02
C SER A 524 9.41 13.99 15.49
N LEU A 525 8.09 13.85 15.32
CA LEU A 525 7.11 14.84 15.76
C LEU A 525 7.02 14.90 17.29
N CYS A 526 7.05 13.75 17.97
CA CYS A 526 7.09 13.68 19.42
C CYS A 526 8.33 14.38 20.00
N LYS A 527 9.51 14.16 19.39
CA LYS A 527 10.74 14.86 19.76
C LYS A 527 10.65 16.37 19.49
N THR A 528 10.03 16.77 18.39
CA THR A 528 9.87 18.21 18.04
C THR A 528 9.05 18.95 19.10
N MET A 529 8.03 18.31 19.68
CA MET A 529 7.23 18.89 20.76
C MET A 529 7.87 18.75 22.15
N GLY A 530 9.05 18.13 22.25
CA GLY A 530 9.77 17.93 23.52
C GLY A 530 9.20 16.82 24.41
N PHE A 531 8.48 15.84 23.82
CA PHE A 531 8.00 14.69 24.54
C PHE A 531 9.17 13.74 24.87
N ASP A 532 9.31 13.32 26.12
CA ASP A 532 10.36 12.46 26.65
C ASP A 532 9.86 11.16 27.30
N GLY A 533 8.54 10.90 27.19
CA GLY A 533 7.91 9.66 27.65
C GLY A 533 7.98 8.51 26.65
N PRO A 534 7.35 7.36 26.96
CA PRO A 534 7.24 6.24 26.04
C PRO A 534 6.48 6.64 24.75
N LEU A 535 7.03 6.28 23.57
CA LEU A 535 6.49 6.76 22.29
C LEU A 535 5.03 6.34 22.04
N HIS A 536 4.59 5.20 22.53
CA HIS A 536 3.21 4.75 22.39
C HIS A 536 2.20 5.58 23.22
N GLU A 537 2.66 6.43 24.12
CA GLU A 537 1.84 7.39 24.87
C GLU A 537 1.85 8.80 24.25
N CYS A 538 2.71 9.03 23.25
CA CYS A 538 2.81 10.33 22.60
C CYS A 538 1.63 10.57 21.66
N SER A 539 0.95 11.70 21.82
CA SER A 539 0.03 12.28 20.84
C SER A 539 0.54 13.62 20.38
N ILE A 540 0.50 13.87 19.10
CA ILE A 540 0.87 15.17 18.52
C ILE A 540 -0.27 16.19 18.56
N TYR A 541 -1.45 15.81 19.02
CA TYR A 541 -2.62 16.68 19.11
C TYR A 541 -2.32 17.98 19.85
N GLY A 542 -2.77 19.11 19.31
CA GLY A 542 -2.59 20.42 19.92
C GLY A 542 -1.20 21.05 19.77
N ASN A 543 -0.30 20.45 18.98
CA ASN A 543 1.07 20.95 18.83
C ASN A 543 1.33 21.56 17.45
N GLU A 544 1.30 22.89 17.37
CA GLU A 544 1.51 23.62 16.10
C GLU A 544 2.92 23.44 15.52
N LEU A 545 3.97 23.23 16.34
CA LEU A 545 5.33 22.98 15.83
C LEU A 545 5.42 21.65 15.13
N ALA A 546 4.79 20.59 15.69
CA ALA A 546 4.68 19.30 15.03
C ALA A 546 3.89 19.44 13.71
N GLY A 547 2.79 20.19 13.74
CA GLY A 547 1.98 20.47 12.54
C GLY A 547 2.73 21.24 11.46
N GLU A 548 3.52 22.26 11.80
CA GLU A 548 4.34 23.01 10.83
C GLU A 548 5.36 22.08 10.14
N LYS A 549 6.03 21.23 10.93
CA LYS A 549 6.99 20.25 10.40
C LYS A 549 6.31 19.25 9.48
N LEU A 550 5.15 18.73 9.86
CA LEU A 550 4.36 17.82 9.04
C LEU A 550 3.94 18.49 7.72
N ARG A 551 3.33 19.68 7.77
CA ARG A 551 2.93 20.43 6.56
C ARG A 551 4.10 20.69 5.62
N THR A 552 5.27 21.02 6.17
CA THR A 552 6.48 21.25 5.36
C THR A 552 6.86 20.02 4.53
N MET A 553 6.79 18.83 5.11
CA MET A 553 7.04 17.58 4.39
C MET A 553 5.95 17.30 3.35
N LEU A 554 4.68 17.42 3.74
CA LEU A 554 3.54 17.14 2.87
C LEU A 554 3.52 18.04 1.63
N ALA A 555 3.89 19.31 1.76
CA ALA A 555 3.89 20.29 0.69
C ALA A 555 4.85 19.95 -0.47
N PHE A 556 5.84 19.09 -0.26
CA PHE A 556 6.69 18.65 -1.37
C PHE A 556 5.91 17.83 -2.40
N GLY A 557 4.87 17.08 -1.99
CA GLY A 557 4.30 16.07 -2.87
C GLY A 557 5.41 15.19 -3.45
N GLN A 558 5.40 14.96 -4.76
CA GLN A 558 6.43 14.20 -5.48
C GLN A 558 7.43 15.12 -6.23
N SER A 559 7.46 16.44 -5.92
CA SER A 559 8.30 17.41 -6.63
C SER A 559 9.81 17.26 -6.41
N LYS A 560 10.19 16.49 -5.36
CA LYS A 560 11.58 16.17 -5.01
C LYS A 560 11.73 14.67 -4.74
N PRO A 561 12.97 14.15 -4.75
CA PRO A 561 13.22 12.79 -4.26
C PRO A 561 12.62 12.59 -2.86
N TRP A 562 12.02 11.42 -2.62
CA TRP A 562 11.37 11.14 -1.33
C TRP A 562 12.32 11.24 -0.12
N GLN A 563 13.62 11.05 -0.36
CA GLN A 563 14.66 11.23 0.66
C GLN A 563 14.72 12.69 1.16
N ASP A 564 14.43 13.69 0.31
CA ASP A 564 14.40 15.10 0.71
C ASP A 564 13.18 15.38 1.62
N ALA A 565 12.03 14.77 1.29
CA ALA A 565 10.84 14.84 2.12
C ALA A 565 11.11 14.15 3.49
N LEU A 566 11.73 12.98 3.47
CA LEU A 566 12.13 12.27 4.69
C LEU A 566 13.08 13.11 5.54
N GLU A 567 14.14 13.69 4.94
CA GLU A 567 15.11 14.54 5.64
C GLU A 567 14.46 15.76 6.30
N SER A 568 13.50 16.39 5.63
CA SER A 568 12.74 17.51 6.21
C SER A 568 11.96 17.11 7.45
N MET A 569 11.48 15.86 7.50
CA MET A 569 10.70 15.32 8.61
C MET A 569 11.57 14.77 9.74
N ILE A 570 12.60 13.99 9.44
CA ILE A 570 13.34 13.24 10.47
C ILE A 570 14.82 13.67 10.61
N GLY A 571 15.32 14.55 9.73
CA GLY A 571 16.70 15.05 9.74
C GLY A 571 17.73 14.08 9.14
N THR A 572 17.30 13.00 8.48
CA THR A 572 18.16 12.08 7.73
C THR A 572 17.43 11.58 6.48
N ARG A 573 18.22 11.16 5.48
CA ARG A 573 17.71 10.62 4.21
C ARG A 573 17.52 9.10 4.23
N GLU A 574 17.75 8.45 5.37
CA GLU A 574 17.78 7.00 5.48
C GLU A 574 16.56 6.44 6.19
N LEU A 575 16.02 5.37 5.64
CA LEU A 575 15.08 4.51 6.36
C LEU A 575 15.80 3.77 7.49
N ASN A 576 15.14 3.61 8.64
CA ASN A 576 15.67 2.80 9.74
C ASN A 576 14.53 2.19 10.57
N GLY A 577 14.81 1.06 11.22
CA GLY A 577 13.87 0.37 12.10
C GLY A 577 13.84 0.90 13.54
N THR A 578 14.74 1.82 13.90
CA THR A 578 14.93 2.25 15.30
C THR A 578 13.69 2.87 15.92
N SER A 579 12.96 3.69 15.17
CA SER A 579 11.74 4.35 15.68
C SER A 579 10.65 3.35 16.04
N MET A 580 10.48 2.30 15.24
CA MET A 580 9.55 1.22 15.56
C MET A 580 10.01 0.41 16.78
N LEU A 581 11.31 0.11 16.89
CA LEU A 581 11.87 -0.53 18.10
C LEU A 581 11.63 0.31 19.36
N ASN A 582 11.82 1.63 19.28
CA ASN A 582 11.57 2.55 20.39
C ASN A 582 10.08 2.57 20.80
N TYR A 583 9.18 2.51 19.82
CA TYR A 583 7.74 2.45 20.08
C TYR A 583 7.35 1.17 20.83
N TYR A 584 7.91 0.03 20.43
CA TYR A 584 7.65 -1.27 21.05
C TYR A 584 8.62 -1.66 22.17
N ALA A 585 9.45 -0.73 22.67
CA ALA A 585 10.46 -1.04 23.69
C ALA A 585 9.91 -1.74 24.96
N PRO A 586 8.74 -1.35 25.53
CA PRO A 586 8.19 -2.06 26.68
C PRO A 586 7.77 -3.50 26.35
N LEU A 587 7.16 -3.72 25.17
CA LEU A 587 6.82 -5.06 24.71
C LEU A 587 8.09 -5.90 24.48
N LYS A 588 9.12 -5.32 23.85
CA LYS A 588 10.39 -6.01 23.61
C LYS A 588 11.03 -6.48 24.94
N ALA A 589 11.04 -5.62 25.93
CA ALA A 589 11.56 -5.97 27.27
C ALA A 589 10.76 -7.12 27.92
N TRP A 590 9.44 -7.09 27.79
CA TRP A 590 8.58 -8.17 28.28
C TRP A 590 8.82 -9.48 27.52
N LEU A 591 8.90 -9.44 26.18
CA LEU A 591 9.21 -10.61 25.34
C LEU A 591 10.57 -11.22 25.69
N ASP A 592 11.60 -10.40 25.95
CA ASP A 592 12.93 -10.87 26.36
C ASP A 592 12.87 -11.65 27.68
N GLU A 593 12.05 -11.23 28.63
CA GLU A 593 11.85 -11.95 29.88
C GLU A 593 11.08 -13.27 29.67
N GLN A 594 9.99 -13.26 28.86
CA GLN A 594 9.21 -14.45 28.56
C GLN A 594 10.05 -15.52 27.82
N ASN A 595 10.95 -15.09 26.98
CA ASN A 595 11.73 -15.98 26.14
C ASN A 595 13.06 -16.45 26.77
N LYS A 596 13.38 -16.05 28.00
CA LYS A 596 14.67 -16.29 28.67
C LYS A 596 15.18 -17.72 28.63
N ASN A 597 14.25 -18.69 28.68
CA ASN A 597 14.56 -20.13 28.70
C ASN A 597 14.04 -20.86 27.46
N ARG A 598 13.65 -20.14 26.43
CA ARG A 598 13.13 -20.69 25.17
C ARG A 598 14.24 -20.71 24.11
N SER A 599 14.21 -21.68 23.21
CA SER A 599 15.03 -21.69 21.99
C SER A 599 14.32 -20.86 20.93
N CYS A 600 14.86 -19.66 20.64
CA CYS A 600 14.31 -18.74 19.67
C CYS A 600 15.03 -18.82 18.32
N GLY A 601 14.38 -18.33 17.26
CA GLY A 601 14.84 -18.44 15.88
C GLY A 601 14.24 -19.64 15.14
N TRP A 602 14.49 -19.72 13.84
CA TRP A 602 13.97 -20.76 12.94
C TRP A 602 15.01 -21.15 11.88
#